data_37a70c1583198911e6590a3ad909c66b
#
_entry.id   37a70c1583198911e6590a3ad909c66b
#
_cell.length_a   1.000
_cell.length_b   1.000
_cell.length_c   1.000
_cell.angle_alpha   90.00
_cell.angle_beta   90.00
_cell.angle_gamma   90.00
#
_symmetry.space_group_name_H-M   'P 1'
#
loop_
_entity.id
_entity.type
_entity.pdbx_description
1 polymer ?
#
loop_
_entity_poly.entity_id
_entity_poly.type
_entity_poly.pdbx_seq_one_letter_code
_entity_poly.pdbx_strand_id
1 'polypeptide(L)'
;MAKKSKIPAEPFVVRVDDLTHEGQGVARRDGKAVFVEGALPGEEVRCVYTARRSRRDEARTVEVLRAAPERIEPRCAHFGVCGGCALQHLQPSEQLAVKQRWLLDSLTHIGKVRPEQVLEPMIGPLWGYRRRARLGVKHVVKKGRTLIGFRERHSPFVADLRRCEVLDERLGGLLEPLAQLIDTLSIRDRLPQIEIAGGDETMGLNFRVLAPPSAEDRAQLQAFGERHGFALYLQPSGPDSVQALWPEQPELGYRLPDFDLELKFQPWH
;
A
#
# COMPACT_ATOMS: atom_id res chain seq x y z
N MET A 1 15.26 14.63 29.62
CA MET A 1 14.01 14.62 28.79
C MET A 1 13.99 15.86 27.91
N ALA A 2 14.21 15.74 26.60
CA ALA A 2 14.17 16.88 25.69
C ALA A 2 12.70 17.38 25.58
N LYS A 3 12.46 18.66 25.83
CA LYS A 3 11.17 19.31 25.61
C LYS A 3 10.74 19.08 24.14
N LYS A 4 9.63 18.36 23.90
CA LYS A 4 8.95 18.38 22.60
C LYS A 4 8.64 19.83 22.27
N SER A 5 9.35 20.44 21.31
CA SER A 5 9.00 21.76 20.82
C SER A 5 7.57 21.69 20.26
N LYS A 6 6.70 22.63 20.68
CA LYS A 6 5.36 22.75 20.09
C LYS A 6 5.51 22.94 18.58
N ILE A 7 4.89 22.06 17.81
CA ILE A 7 4.84 22.19 16.36
C ILE A 7 3.99 23.43 16.05
N PRO A 8 4.50 24.43 15.32
CA PRO A 8 3.70 25.59 14.95
C PRO A 8 2.48 25.16 14.14
N ALA A 9 1.32 25.65 14.51
CA ALA A 9 0.05 25.36 13.83
C ALA A 9 -0.18 26.27 12.62
N GLU A 10 0.56 27.37 12.50
CA GLU A 10 0.40 28.34 11.41
C GLU A 10 0.86 27.76 10.08
N PRO A 11 0.00 27.83 9.06
CA PRO A 11 0.39 27.45 7.71
C PRO A 11 1.50 28.36 7.16
N PHE A 12 2.33 27.79 6.31
CA PHE A 12 3.38 28.53 5.59
C PHE A 12 3.42 28.09 4.12
N VAL A 13 3.99 28.94 3.27
CA VAL A 13 4.11 28.70 1.83
C VAL A 13 5.55 28.35 1.50
N VAL A 14 5.74 27.32 0.65
CA VAL A 14 7.03 26.94 0.10
C VAL A 14 6.90 26.55 -1.37
N ARG A 15 7.99 26.76 -2.10
CA ARG A 15 8.19 26.18 -3.43
C ARG A 15 8.91 24.84 -3.27
N VAL A 16 8.44 23.85 -4.02
CA VAL A 16 9.00 22.49 -4.00
C VAL A 16 10.03 22.37 -5.14
N ASP A 17 11.24 21.97 -4.78
CA ASP A 17 12.36 21.89 -5.73
C ASP A 17 12.59 20.49 -6.27
N ASP A 18 12.31 19.44 -5.47
CA ASP A 18 12.60 18.05 -5.81
C ASP A 18 11.61 17.08 -5.13
N LEU A 19 11.75 15.78 -5.39
CA LEU A 19 10.93 14.70 -4.87
C LEU A 19 11.81 13.60 -4.29
N THR A 20 11.54 13.20 -3.03
CA THR A 20 12.23 12.06 -2.41
C THR A 20 11.74 10.73 -2.99
N HIS A 21 12.51 9.64 -2.81
CA HIS A 21 12.11 8.29 -3.19
C HIS A 21 10.87 7.77 -2.42
N GLU A 22 10.50 8.41 -1.32
CA GLU A 22 9.27 8.15 -0.57
C GLU A 22 8.06 8.94 -1.11
N GLY A 23 8.27 9.78 -2.14
CA GLY A 23 7.23 10.59 -2.77
C GLY A 23 6.86 11.86 -1.98
N GLN A 24 7.78 12.38 -1.16
CA GLN A 24 7.64 13.67 -0.48
C GLN A 24 8.34 14.75 -1.30
N GLY A 25 7.68 15.89 -1.49
CA GLY A 25 8.32 17.07 -2.07
C GLY A 25 9.44 17.57 -1.16
N VAL A 26 10.52 18.04 -1.76
CA VAL A 26 11.66 18.66 -1.06
C VAL A 26 11.60 20.17 -1.28
N ALA A 27 11.50 20.91 -0.20
CA ALA A 27 11.55 22.37 -0.20
C ALA A 27 12.61 22.88 0.78
N ARG A 28 12.91 24.18 0.72
CA ARG A 28 13.75 24.85 1.71
C ARG A 28 13.01 26.01 2.36
N ARG A 29 13.16 26.13 3.66
CA ARG A 29 12.68 27.28 4.44
C ARG A 29 13.76 27.70 5.43
N ASP A 30 14.14 28.96 5.38
CA ASP A 30 15.19 29.54 6.23
C ASP A 30 16.48 28.70 6.20
N GLY A 31 16.88 28.23 4.99
CA GLY A 31 18.07 27.40 4.76
C GLY A 31 17.92 25.93 5.15
N LYS A 32 16.84 25.53 5.79
CA LYS A 32 16.58 24.17 6.25
C LYS A 32 15.69 23.39 5.29
N ALA A 33 16.01 22.10 5.08
CA ALA A 33 15.18 21.23 4.26
C ALA A 33 13.83 20.94 4.95
N VAL A 34 12.76 21.00 4.16
CA VAL A 34 11.39 20.65 4.57
C VAL A 34 10.88 19.60 3.60
N PHE A 35 10.50 18.43 4.14
CA PHE A 35 9.87 17.36 3.36
C PHE A 35 8.36 17.50 3.45
N VAL A 36 7.74 17.70 2.28
CA VAL A 36 6.33 18.08 2.18
C VAL A 36 5.53 16.94 1.57
N GLU A 37 4.67 16.33 2.36
CA GLU A 37 3.77 15.29 1.88
C GLU A 37 2.70 15.86 0.96
N GLY A 38 2.44 15.16 -0.17
CA GLY A 38 1.42 15.52 -1.15
C GLY A 38 1.81 16.65 -2.10
N ALA A 39 3.08 17.10 -2.10
CA ALA A 39 3.59 18.12 -2.99
C ALA A 39 4.52 17.54 -4.06
N LEU A 40 4.54 18.16 -5.24
CA LEU A 40 5.35 17.79 -6.41
C LEU A 40 6.38 18.87 -6.74
N PRO A 41 7.50 18.52 -7.40
CA PRO A 41 8.46 19.51 -7.88
C PRO A 41 7.82 20.57 -8.77
N GLY A 42 8.27 21.82 -8.64
CA GLY A 42 7.75 22.97 -9.38
C GLY A 42 6.51 23.62 -8.78
N GLU A 43 5.88 22.99 -7.79
CA GLU A 43 4.69 23.51 -7.13
C GLU A 43 5.01 24.60 -6.10
N GLU A 44 4.03 25.48 -5.91
CA GLU A 44 3.94 26.35 -4.75
C GLU A 44 2.78 25.86 -3.88
N VAL A 45 3.08 25.51 -2.63
CA VAL A 45 2.12 24.88 -1.73
C VAL A 45 2.04 25.58 -0.39
N ARG A 46 0.82 25.66 0.15
CA ARG A 46 0.59 25.99 1.55
C ARG A 46 0.61 24.69 2.35
N CYS A 47 1.43 24.66 3.39
CA CYS A 47 1.63 23.45 4.19
C CYS A 47 1.66 23.78 5.70
N VAL A 48 1.50 22.74 6.51
CA VAL A 48 1.63 22.79 7.97
C VAL A 48 2.68 21.78 8.42
N TYR A 49 3.45 22.14 9.45
CA TYR A 49 4.42 21.20 10.00
C TYR A 49 3.74 19.99 10.64
N THR A 50 4.30 18.81 10.37
CA THR A 50 3.94 17.54 11.04
C THR A 50 5.00 17.10 12.03
N ALA A 51 6.27 17.43 11.75
CA ALA A 51 7.36 17.23 12.70
C ALA A 51 8.49 18.27 12.48
N ARG A 52 9.17 18.63 13.57
CA ARG A 52 10.39 19.46 13.51
C ARG A 52 11.56 18.69 14.11
N ARG A 53 12.63 18.55 13.33
CA ARG A 53 13.84 17.82 13.70
C ARG A 53 15.08 18.72 13.53
N SER A 54 16.22 18.32 14.04
CA SER A 54 17.44 19.12 13.98
C SER A 54 17.90 19.41 12.53
N ARG A 55 17.91 18.40 11.68
CA ARG A 55 18.45 18.50 10.32
C ARG A 55 17.42 18.78 9.25
N ARG A 56 16.15 18.43 9.45
CA ARG A 56 15.05 18.58 8.52
C ARG A 56 13.75 18.78 9.26
N ASP A 57 12.77 19.38 8.60
CA ASP A 57 11.39 19.44 9.07
C ASP A 57 10.50 18.59 8.16
N GLU A 58 9.36 18.17 8.68
CA GLU A 58 8.35 17.43 7.93
C GLU A 58 7.05 18.27 7.94
N ALA A 59 6.39 18.32 6.79
CA ALA A 59 5.16 19.06 6.60
C ALA A 59 4.18 18.26 5.73
N ARG A 60 2.93 18.66 5.73
CA ARG A 60 1.92 18.16 4.79
C ARG A 60 1.28 19.33 4.06
N THR A 61 0.99 19.13 2.79
CA THR A 61 0.24 20.08 1.97
C THR A 61 -1.18 20.21 2.50
N VAL A 62 -1.65 21.44 2.64
CA VAL A 62 -3.05 21.77 2.93
C VAL A 62 -3.73 22.39 1.71
N GLU A 63 -2.94 23.01 0.83
CA GLU A 63 -3.43 23.61 -0.40
C GLU A 63 -2.31 23.71 -1.44
N VAL A 64 -2.61 23.38 -2.69
CA VAL A 64 -1.72 23.62 -3.81
C VAL A 64 -2.09 24.96 -4.43
N LEU A 65 -1.22 25.97 -4.27
CA LEU A 65 -1.45 27.33 -4.75
C LEU A 65 -1.14 27.45 -6.25
N ARG A 66 -0.08 26.76 -6.67
CA ARG A 66 0.32 26.63 -8.07
C ARG A 66 0.73 25.21 -8.35
N ALA A 67 -0.08 24.50 -9.12
CA ALA A 67 0.16 23.11 -9.47
C ALA A 67 1.25 22.97 -10.53
N ALA A 68 2.01 21.86 -10.48
CA ALA A 68 2.86 21.42 -11.57
C ALA A 68 2.00 20.91 -12.74
N PRO A 69 2.43 21.07 -14.00
CA PRO A 69 1.72 20.54 -15.17
C PRO A 69 1.50 19.02 -15.12
N GLU A 70 2.38 18.32 -14.44
CA GLU A 70 2.39 16.87 -14.31
C GLU A 70 1.48 16.35 -13.18
N ARG A 71 0.87 17.26 -12.40
CA ARG A 71 -0.11 16.86 -11.38
C ARG A 71 -1.38 16.36 -12.02
N ILE A 72 -1.85 15.21 -11.52
CA ILE A 72 -3.16 14.66 -11.89
C ILE A 72 -3.97 14.37 -10.63
N GLU A 73 -5.27 14.22 -10.81
CA GLU A 73 -6.16 13.75 -9.74
C GLU A 73 -5.92 12.25 -9.49
N PRO A 74 -5.65 11.83 -8.24
CA PRO A 74 -5.47 10.42 -7.91
C PRO A 74 -6.74 9.61 -8.17
N ARG A 75 -6.64 8.49 -8.89
CA ARG A 75 -7.77 7.57 -9.12
C ARG A 75 -8.33 6.98 -7.83
N CYS A 76 -7.47 6.73 -6.84
CA CYS A 76 -7.85 6.12 -5.58
C CYS A 76 -8.38 7.16 -4.59
N ALA A 77 -9.65 7.03 -4.17
CA ALA A 77 -10.26 7.90 -3.16
C ALA A 77 -9.56 7.88 -1.78
N HIS A 78 -8.72 6.87 -1.52
CA HIS A 78 -7.98 6.71 -0.27
C HIS A 78 -6.53 7.22 -0.37
N PHE A 79 -6.13 7.81 -1.50
CA PHE A 79 -4.80 8.38 -1.66
C PHE A 79 -4.57 9.50 -0.64
N GLY A 80 -3.37 9.57 -0.09
CA GLY A 80 -3.03 10.53 0.98
C GLY A 80 -3.32 10.03 2.40
N VAL A 81 -4.29 9.11 2.58
CA VAL A 81 -4.55 8.45 3.87
C VAL A 81 -3.92 7.07 3.92
N CYS A 82 -4.19 6.25 2.91
CA CYS A 82 -3.59 4.92 2.78
C CYS A 82 -2.10 5.01 2.46
N GLY A 83 -1.27 4.26 3.19
CA GLY A 83 0.19 4.18 2.97
C GLY A 83 0.61 3.29 1.80
N GLY A 84 -0.32 2.68 1.07
CA GLY A 84 -0.03 1.73 0.00
C GLY A 84 0.52 2.33 -1.30
N CYS A 85 0.29 3.64 -1.54
CA CYS A 85 0.70 4.35 -2.75
C CYS A 85 1.26 5.73 -2.43
N ALA A 86 2.30 6.16 -3.15
CA ALA A 86 2.99 7.43 -2.89
C ALA A 86 2.86 8.46 -4.03
N LEU A 87 2.60 8.03 -5.28
CA LEU A 87 2.77 8.88 -6.46
C LEU A 87 1.53 8.99 -7.35
N GLN A 88 0.33 8.61 -6.89
CA GLN A 88 -0.86 8.64 -7.76
C GLN A 88 -1.27 10.05 -8.23
N HIS A 89 -0.77 11.09 -7.60
CA HIS A 89 -0.98 12.49 -7.97
C HIS A 89 0.01 13.01 -9.04
N LEU A 90 0.92 12.15 -9.50
CA LEU A 90 1.91 12.43 -10.54
C LEU A 90 1.58 11.61 -11.80
N GLN A 91 1.68 12.22 -12.99
CA GLN A 91 1.45 11.53 -14.27
C GLN A 91 2.32 10.26 -14.39
N PRO A 92 1.82 9.17 -14.99
CA PRO A 92 2.57 7.90 -15.09
C PRO A 92 3.91 8.01 -15.80
N SER A 93 4.03 8.82 -16.85
CA SER A 93 5.30 9.10 -17.53
C SER A 93 6.33 9.69 -16.58
N GLU A 94 5.90 10.67 -15.77
CA GLU A 94 6.77 11.32 -14.80
C GLU A 94 7.10 10.41 -13.62
N GLN A 95 6.18 9.53 -13.21
CA GLN A 95 6.50 8.50 -12.21
C GLN A 95 7.65 7.60 -12.69
N LEU A 96 7.68 7.26 -13.98
CA LEU A 96 8.75 6.47 -14.58
C LEU A 96 10.06 7.25 -14.58
N ALA A 97 10.04 8.49 -15.04
CA ALA A 97 11.23 9.35 -15.11
C ALA A 97 11.85 9.58 -13.71
N VAL A 98 11.06 9.89 -12.69
CA VAL A 98 11.59 10.08 -11.33
C VAL A 98 12.13 8.79 -10.73
N LYS A 99 11.50 7.63 -10.96
CA LYS A 99 12.00 6.34 -10.47
C LYS A 99 13.34 5.96 -11.13
N GLN A 100 13.49 6.20 -12.43
CA GLN A 100 14.74 5.99 -13.14
C GLN A 100 15.84 6.91 -12.60
N ARG A 101 15.53 8.20 -12.39
CA ARG A 101 16.45 9.14 -11.76
C ARG A 101 16.91 8.67 -10.38
N TRP A 102 15.98 8.27 -9.49
CA TRP A 102 16.34 7.76 -8.16
C TRP A 102 17.24 6.51 -8.21
N LEU A 103 17.01 5.61 -9.17
CA LEU A 103 17.87 4.46 -9.38
C LEU A 103 19.30 4.89 -9.75
N LEU A 104 19.43 5.75 -10.76
CA LEU A 104 20.73 6.23 -11.25
C LEU A 104 21.48 7.06 -10.18
N ASP A 105 20.77 7.90 -9.45
CA ASP A 105 21.32 8.67 -8.32
C ASP A 105 21.80 7.73 -7.21
N SER A 106 21.04 6.69 -6.89
CA SER A 106 21.43 5.69 -5.89
C SER A 106 22.68 4.92 -6.33
N LEU A 107 22.78 4.50 -7.59
CA LEU A 107 23.96 3.87 -8.14
C LEU A 107 25.18 4.80 -8.07
N THR A 108 25.01 6.06 -8.46
CA THR A 108 26.10 7.03 -8.51
C THR A 108 26.54 7.46 -7.11
N HIS A 109 25.60 7.85 -6.23
CA HIS A 109 25.92 8.51 -4.96
C HIS A 109 26.12 7.53 -3.82
N ILE A 110 25.41 6.40 -3.80
CA ILE A 110 25.52 5.38 -2.77
C ILE A 110 26.44 4.25 -3.23
N GLY A 111 26.14 3.65 -4.37
CA GLY A 111 26.89 2.52 -4.95
C GLY A 111 28.25 2.91 -5.51
N LYS A 112 28.49 4.21 -5.80
CA LYS A 112 29.72 4.74 -6.44
C LYS A 112 30.01 4.06 -7.77
N VAL A 113 28.98 3.60 -8.46
CA VAL A 113 29.07 2.97 -9.77
C VAL A 113 28.24 3.75 -10.80
N ARG A 114 28.62 3.64 -12.05
CA ARG A 114 27.86 4.16 -13.19
C ARG A 114 27.62 3.01 -14.15
N PRO A 115 26.37 2.75 -14.58
CA PRO A 115 26.10 1.73 -15.57
C PRO A 115 26.71 2.15 -16.92
N GLU A 116 27.27 1.21 -17.66
CA GLU A 116 27.77 1.44 -19.03
C GLU A 116 26.61 1.67 -20.01
N GLN A 117 25.48 0.98 -19.74
CA GLN A 117 24.26 1.11 -20.53
C GLN A 117 23.04 1.16 -19.62
N VAL A 118 22.11 2.03 -19.95
CA VAL A 118 20.78 2.10 -19.35
C VAL A 118 19.77 1.61 -20.37
N LEU A 119 19.15 0.49 -20.08
CA LEU A 119 18.14 -0.10 -20.97
C LEU A 119 16.81 0.65 -20.83
N GLU A 120 15.94 0.50 -21.85
CA GLU A 120 14.57 0.99 -21.77
C GLU A 120 13.85 0.37 -20.57
N PRO A 121 13.03 1.15 -19.85
CA PRO A 121 12.33 0.67 -18.67
C PRO A 121 11.26 -0.35 -19.04
N MET A 122 11.18 -1.41 -18.24
CA MET A 122 10.07 -2.36 -18.34
C MET A 122 8.81 -1.75 -17.72
N ILE A 123 7.75 -1.64 -18.51
CA ILE A 123 6.49 -1.03 -18.11
C ILE A 123 5.40 -2.11 -18.06
N GLY A 124 4.73 -2.20 -16.92
CA GLY A 124 3.56 -3.06 -16.72
C GLY A 124 2.24 -2.27 -16.59
N PRO A 125 1.13 -2.94 -16.28
CA PRO A 125 -0.15 -2.29 -16.03
C PRO A 125 -0.06 -1.23 -14.92
N LEU A 126 -0.76 -0.12 -15.08
CA LEU A 126 -0.79 0.95 -14.08
C LEU A 126 -1.67 0.62 -12.87
N TRP A 127 -2.68 -0.23 -13.09
CA TRP A 127 -3.71 -0.61 -12.11
C TRP A 127 -3.88 -2.12 -12.09
N GLY A 128 -4.42 -2.67 -11.01
CA GLY A 128 -4.67 -4.11 -10.89
C GLY A 128 -3.42 -5.00 -10.85
N TYR A 129 -2.23 -4.42 -10.76
CA TYR A 129 -0.97 -5.16 -10.93
C TYR A 129 -0.49 -5.88 -9.68
N ARG A 130 -0.99 -5.49 -8.50
CA ARG A 130 -0.49 -6.02 -7.23
C ARG A 130 -1.15 -7.35 -6.89
N ARG A 131 -0.44 -8.43 -7.15
CA ARG A 131 -0.88 -9.80 -6.86
C ARG A 131 -0.50 -10.28 -5.45
N ARG A 132 0.38 -9.56 -4.75
CA ARG A 132 0.82 -9.93 -3.39
C ARG A 132 0.70 -8.74 -2.45
N ALA A 133 0.02 -8.97 -1.33
CA ALA A 133 -0.19 -7.94 -0.32
C ALA A 133 -0.47 -8.52 1.06
N ARG A 134 -0.21 -7.72 2.07
CA ARG A 134 -0.61 -7.97 3.46
C ARG A 134 -1.54 -6.85 3.90
N LEU A 135 -2.78 -7.20 4.15
CA LEU A 135 -3.81 -6.27 4.62
C LEU A 135 -4.00 -6.43 6.13
N GLY A 136 -4.03 -5.30 6.84
CA GLY A 136 -4.48 -5.26 8.20
C GLY A 136 -6.00 -5.41 8.26
N VAL A 137 -6.47 -6.08 9.30
CA VAL A 137 -7.90 -6.23 9.62
C VAL A 137 -8.12 -5.74 11.04
N LYS A 138 -9.15 -4.93 11.26
CA LYS A 138 -9.49 -4.42 12.58
C LYS A 138 -10.99 -4.22 12.74
N HIS A 139 -11.60 -5.02 13.60
CA HIS A 139 -12.95 -4.69 14.05
C HIS A 139 -12.92 -3.48 14.98
N VAL A 140 -13.67 -2.43 14.62
CA VAL A 140 -13.72 -1.16 15.37
C VAL A 140 -15.09 -1.02 16.00
N VAL A 141 -15.20 -1.34 17.28
CA VAL A 141 -16.46 -1.33 18.05
C VAL A 141 -17.20 0.01 17.92
N LYS A 142 -16.47 1.15 18.00
CA LYS A 142 -17.08 2.48 17.87
C LYS A 142 -17.68 2.75 16.49
N LYS A 143 -17.22 2.09 15.44
CA LYS A 143 -17.76 2.18 14.08
C LYS A 143 -18.80 1.08 13.80
N GLY A 144 -18.89 0.06 14.67
CA GLY A 144 -19.75 -1.10 14.47
C GLY A 144 -19.38 -1.96 13.27
N ARG A 145 -18.12 -1.91 12.80
CA ARG A 145 -17.67 -2.64 11.60
C ARG A 145 -16.19 -2.95 11.57
N THR A 146 -15.83 -3.91 10.74
CA THR A 146 -14.44 -4.26 10.44
C THR A 146 -13.86 -3.37 9.34
N LEU A 147 -12.62 -2.94 9.52
CA LEU A 147 -11.81 -2.25 8.55
C LEU A 147 -10.82 -3.23 7.94
N ILE A 148 -10.65 -3.17 6.62
CA ILE A 148 -9.62 -3.91 5.88
C ILE A 148 -8.82 -2.93 5.05
N GLY A 149 -7.49 -3.04 5.10
CA GLY A 149 -6.65 -2.19 4.27
C GLY A 149 -5.17 -2.23 4.63
N PHE A 150 -4.41 -1.43 3.92
CA PHE A 150 -3.03 -1.14 4.32
C PHE A 150 -3.02 -0.23 5.55
N ARG A 151 -1.86 -0.08 6.18
CA ARG A 151 -1.72 0.92 7.23
C ARG A 151 -1.87 2.33 6.67
N GLU A 152 -2.44 3.21 7.45
CA GLU A 152 -2.43 4.64 7.14
C GLU A 152 -0.98 5.16 7.12
N ARG A 153 -0.77 6.26 6.40
CA ARG A 153 0.52 6.95 6.40
C ARG A 153 0.83 7.49 7.80
N HIS A 154 2.04 7.26 8.27
CA HIS A 154 2.53 7.74 9.57
C HIS A 154 1.68 7.34 10.78
N SER A 155 0.86 6.29 10.64
CA SER A 155 -0.07 5.84 11.67
C SER A 155 -0.04 4.30 11.78
N PRO A 156 -0.22 3.74 12.99
CA PRO A 156 -0.37 2.30 13.16
C PRO A 156 -1.76 1.78 12.78
N PHE A 157 -2.70 2.67 12.45
CA PHE A 157 -4.07 2.31 12.15
C PHE A 157 -4.22 1.67 10.76
N VAL A 158 -5.29 0.92 10.59
CA VAL A 158 -5.68 0.35 9.30
C VAL A 158 -6.53 1.37 8.56
N ALA A 159 -6.13 1.70 7.33
CA ALA A 159 -6.92 2.55 6.45
C ALA A 159 -8.23 1.84 6.08
N ASP A 160 -9.32 2.59 6.14
CA ASP A 160 -10.66 2.11 5.87
C ASP A 160 -10.91 2.02 4.35
N LEU A 161 -10.43 0.96 3.72
CA LEU A 161 -10.51 0.79 2.28
C LEU A 161 -11.80 0.08 1.87
N ARG A 162 -12.58 0.71 1.01
CA ARG A 162 -13.72 0.07 0.35
C ARG A 162 -13.32 -0.64 -0.93
N ARG A 163 -12.32 -0.07 -1.61
CA ARG A 163 -11.76 -0.56 -2.86
C ARG A 163 -10.27 -0.23 -2.92
N CYS A 164 -9.51 -1.01 -3.66
CA CYS A 164 -8.09 -0.75 -3.93
C CYS A 164 -7.80 -0.87 -5.43
N GLU A 165 -7.38 0.22 -6.05
CA GLU A 165 -7.15 0.30 -7.49
C GLU A 165 -5.88 -0.42 -7.96
N VAL A 166 -4.93 -0.68 -7.05
CA VAL A 166 -3.65 -1.32 -7.40
C VAL A 166 -3.61 -2.81 -7.08
N LEU A 167 -4.49 -3.33 -6.22
CA LEU A 167 -4.66 -4.76 -6.03
C LEU A 167 -5.23 -5.39 -7.29
N ASP A 168 -4.90 -6.66 -7.52
CA ASP A 168 -5.52 -7.48 -8.57
C ASP A 168 -7.03 -7.29 -8.56
N GLU A 169 -7.63 -7.08 -9.73
CA GLU A 169 -9.02 -6.68 -9.88
C GLU A 169 -10.01 -7.67 -9.26
N ARG A 170 -9.65 -8.97 -9.24
CA ARG A 170 -10.44 -10.03 -8.60
C ARG A 170 -10.72 -9.75 -7.13
N LEU A 171 -9.81 -9.04 -6.43
CA LEU A 171 -9.96 -8.70 -5.01
C LEU A 171 -10.12 -7.20 -4.76
N GLY A 172 -9.54 -6.35 -5.59
CA GLY A 172 -9.52 -4.90 -5.37
C GLY A 172 -10.90 -4.29 -5.14
N GLY A 173 -11.93 -4.83 -5.81
CA GLY A 173 -13.35 -4.45 -5.67
C GLY A 173 -14.09 -5.14 -4.53
N LEU A 174 -13.48 -6.13 -3.88
CA LEU A 174 -14.15 -6.98 -2.89
C LEU A 174 -13.74 -6.70 -1.44
N LEU A 175 -12.98 -5.63 -1.17
CA LEU A 175 -12.54 -5.33 0.19
C LEU A 175 -13.72 -5.04 1.13
N GLU A 176 -14.73 -4.32 0.67
CA GLU A 176 -15.93 -4.05 1.47
C GLU A 176 -16.79 -5.31 1.68
N PRO A 177 -17.12 -6.14 0.66
CA PRO A 177 -17.75 -7.44 0.87
C PRO A 177 -16.98 -8.36 1.82
N LEU A 178 -15.66 -8.38 1.75
CA LEU A 178 -14.81 -9.17 2.65
C LEU A 178 -14.87 -8.64 4.10
N ALA A 179 -14.90 -7.32 4.28
CA ALA A 179 -15.07 -6.72 5.60
C ALA A 179 -16.43 -7.06 6.21
N GLN A 180 -17.51 -7.03 5.41
CA GLN A 180 -18.86 -7.43 5.82
C GLN A 180 -18.93 -8.91 6.20
N LEU A 181 -18.28 -9.79 5.43
CA LEU A 181 -18.15 -11.19 5.80
C LEU A 181 -17.48 -11.35 7.18
N ILE A 182 -16.34 -10.68 7.40
CA ILE A 182 -15.61 -10.79 8.66
C ILE A 182 -16.44 -10.27 9.84
N ASP A 183 -17.30 -9.27 9.64
CA ASP A 183 -18.20 -8.77 10.68
C ASP A 183 -19.19 -9.83 11.18
N THR A 184 -19.55 -10.81 10.35
CA THR A 184 -20.44 -11.90 10.73
C THR A 184 -19.75 -13.03 11.49
N LEU A 185 -18.40 -13.13 11.41
CA LEU A 185 -17.65 -14.20 12.05
C LEU A 185 -17.59 -14.02 13.57
N SER A 186 -17.65 -15.15 14.29
CA SER A 186 -17.49 -15.16 15.74
C SER A 186 -16.11 -14.68 16.19
N ILE A 187 -15.09 -14.81 15.31
CA ILE A 187 -13.69 -14.43 15.54
C ILE A 187 -13.31 -13.08 14.94
N ARG A 188 -14.26 -12.21 14.55
CA ARG A 188 -14.01 -10.94 13.87
C ARG A 188 -12.97 -10.02 14.54
N ASP A 189 -12.87 -10.05 15.85
CA ASP A 189 -11.88 -9.31 16.65
C ASP A 189 -10.56 -10.06 16.85
N ARG A 190 -10.50 -11.32 16.42
CA ARG A 190 -9.36 -12.23 16.52
C ARG A 190 -8.70 -12.53 15.18
N LEU A 191 -9.01 -11.76 14.13
CA LEU A 191 -8.48 -11.87 12.78
C LEU A 191 -7.76 -10.57 12.41
N PRO A 192 -6.46 -10.43 12.74
CA PRO A 192 -5.74 -9.15 12.58
C PRO A 192 -5.21 -8.89 11.16
N GLN A 193 -5.15 -9.91 10.29
CA GLN A 193 -4.44 -9.81 9.02
C GLN A 193 -4.94 -10.80 8.00
N ILE A 194 -4.90 -10.40 6.72
CA ILE A 194 -5.09 -11.26 5.56
C ILE A 194 -3.88 -11.07 4.64
N GLU A 195 -3.22 -12.16 4.26
CA GLU A 195 -2.20 -12.15 3.21
C GLU A 195 -2.82 -12.61 1.90
N ILE A 196 -2.45 -11.91 0.85
CA ILE A 196 -2.93 -12.14 -0.51
C ILE A 196 -1.79 -12.65 -1.35
N ALA A 197 -2.03 -13.70 -2.12
CA ALA A 197 -1.08 -14.24 -3.09
C ALA A 197 -1.82 -14.65 -4.36
N GLY A 198 -1.71 -13.84 -5.42
CA GLY A 198 -2.40 -14.05 -6.68
C GLY A 198 -1.57 -14.88 -7.65
N GLY A 199 -2.08 -16.03 -8.05
CA GLY A 199 -1.66 -16.77 -9.24
C GLY A 199 -2.38 -16.27 -10.49
N ASP A 200 -2.12 -16.87 -11.64
CA ASP A 200 -2.80 -16.53 -12.88
C ASP A 200 -4.28 -16.94 -12.85
N GLU A 201 -4.57 -18.14 -12.42
CA GLU A 201 -5.92 -18.69 -12.37
C GLU A 201 -6.61 -18.41 -11.03
N THR A 202 -5.91 -18.62 -9.92
CA THR A 202 -6.47 -18.59 -8.57
C THR A 202 -5.75 -17.59 -7.69
N MET A 203 -6.49 -16.92 -6.81
CA MET A 203 -5.95 -16.06 -5.77
C MET A 203 -6.09 -16.73 -4.40
N GLY A 204 -4.99 -16.77 -3.64
CA GLY A 204 -4.96 -17.26 -2.26
C GLY A 204 -5.19 -16.13 -1.25
N LEU A 205 -6.08 -16.36 -0.29
CA LEU A 205 -6.30 -15.51 0.88
C LEU A 205 -5.92 -16.29 2.15
N ASN A 206 -4.84 -15.91 2.80
CA ASN A 206 -4.39 -16.50 4.05
C ASN A 206 -4.82 -15.63 5.23
N PHE A 207 -5.76 -16.14 6.03
CA PHE A 207 -6.32 -15.48 7.20
C PHE A 207 -5.49 -15.78 8.44
N ARG A 208 -4.81 -14.79 8.99
CA ARG A 208 -4.19 -14.89 10.30
C ARG A 208 -5.29 -14.92 11.37
N VAL A 209 -5.42 -16.02 12.11
CA VAL A 209 -6.44 -16.21 13.14
C VAL A 209 -5.78 -16.39 14.51
N LEU A 210 -6.24 -15.65 15.51
CA LEU A 210 -5.75 -15.72 16.90
C LEU A 210 -6.64 -16.56 17.79
N ALA A 211 -7.72 -17.11 17.23
CA ALA A 211 -8.62 -18.08 17.85
C ALA A 211 -9.13 -19.02 16.74
N PRO A 212 -9.45 -20.27 17.06
CA PRO A 212 -10.00 -21.18 16.06
C PRO A 212 -11.40 -20.72 15.61
N PRO A 213 -11.64 -20.61 14.28
CA PRO A 213 -12.97 -20.33 13.77
C PRO A 213 -13.94 -21.48 14.05
N SER A 214 -15.20 -21.15 14.34
CA SER A 214 -16.28 -22.11 14.51
C SER A 214 -16.58 -22.88 13.21
N ALA A 215 -17.38 -23.92 13.25
CA ALA A 215 -17.83 -24.63 12.05
C ALA A 215 -18.64 -23.68 11.13
N GLU A 216 -19.46 -22.80 11.72
CA GLU A 216 -20.22 -21.79 10.98
C GLU A 216 -19.32 -20.74 10.32
N ASP A 217 -18.30 -20.23 11.04
CA ASP A 217 -17.31 -19.32 10.47
C ASP A 217 -16.60 -19.94 9.26
N ARG A 218 -16.19 -21.22 9.38
CA ARG A 218 -15.54 -21.95 8.28
C ARG A 218 -16.45 -22.09 7.08
N ALA A 219 -17.73 -22.41 7.29
CA ALA A 219 -18.70 -22.53 6.21
C ALA A 219 -18.93 -21.19 5.49
N GLN A 220 -19.01 -20.08 6.24
CA GLN A 220 -19.17 -18.75 5.66
C GLN A 220 -17.93 -18.32 4.84
N LEU A 221 -16.73 -18.57 5.37
CA LEU A 221 -15.47 -18.33 4.65
C LEU A 221 -15.42 -19.17 3.37
N GLN A 222 -15.71 -20.48 3.45
CA GLN A 222 -15.72 -21.37 2.30
C GLN A 222 -16.69 -20.90 1.23
N ALA A 223 -17.93 -20.55 1.59
CA ALA A 223 -18.93 -20.04 0.65
C ALA A 223 -18.47 -18.75 -0.05
N PHE A 224 -17.70 -17.90 0.63
CA PHE A 224 -17.08 -16.74 0.03
C PHE A 224 -15.97 -17.13 -0.97
N GLY A 225 -15.11 -18.08 -0.61
CA GLY A 225 -14.07 -18.63 -1.49
C GLY A 225 -14.65 -19.23 -2.77
N GLU A 226 -15.67 -20.07 -2.64
CA GLU A 226 -16.39 -20.69 -3.76
C GLU A 226 -17.00 -19.65 -4.69
N ARG A 227 -17.71 -18.67 -4.13
CA ARG A 227 -18.39 -17.62 -4.89
C ARG A 227 -17.44 -16.79 -5.73
N HIS A 228 -16.24 -16.52 -5.21
CA HIS A 228 -15.28 -15.59 -5.84
C HIS A 228 -14.07 -16.30 -6.47
N GLY A 229 -14.00 -17.63 -6.45
CA GLY A 229 -12.91 -18.40 -7.02
C GLY A 229 -11.59 -18.26 -6.25
N PHE A 230 -11.64 -18.08 -4.91
CA PHE A 230 -10.45 -17.89 -4.08
C PHE A 230 -10.07 -19.19 -3.36
N ALA A 231 -8.77 -19.42 -3.27
CA ALA A 231 -8.22 -20.41 -2.35
C ALA A 231 -8.05 -19.77 -0.96
N LEU A 232 -8.60 -20.40 0.06
CA LEU A 232 -8.61 -19.88 1.43
C LEU A 232 -7.73 -20.71 2.34
N TYR A 233 -6.99 -20.03 3.19
CA TYR A 233 -6.08 -20.64 4.17
C TYR A 233 -6.29 -20.01 5.54
N LEU A 234 -6.01 -20.79 6.57
CA LEU A 234 -6.00 -20.36 7.97
C LEU A 234 -4.59 -20.47 8.53
N GLN A 235 -4.14 -19.44 9.22
CA GLN A 235 -2.84 -19.39 9.87
C GLN A 235 -2.98 -19.07 11.37
N PRO A 236 -3.03 -20.09 12.23
CA PRO A 236 -3.16 -19.87 13.67
C PRO A 236 -1.87 -19.45 14.37
N SER A 237 -0.69 -19.76 13.80
CA SER A 237 0.62 -19.47 14.42
C SER A 237 1.65 -18.98 13.39
N GLY A 238 2.86 -19.50 13.37
CA GLY A 238 3.91 -19.19 12.40
C GLY A 238 3.58 -19.65 10.97
N PRO A 239 4.46 -19.40 10.01
CA PRO A 239 4.27 -19.79 8.60
C PRO A 239 3.94 -21.27 8.42
N ASP A 240 4.61 -22.15 9.17
CA ASP A 240 4.42 -23.60 9.11
C ASP A 240 3.04 -24.08 9.59
N SER A 241 2.23 -23.22 10.19
CA SER A 241 0.89 -23.52 10.67
C SER A 241 -0.21 -23.25 9.64
N VAL A 242 0.13 -22.80 8.44
CA VAL A 242 -0.85 -22.50 7.40
C VAL A 242 -1.50 -23.80 6.92
N GLN A 243 -2.82 -23.80 6.91
CA GLN A 243 -3.64 -24.93 6.48
C GLN A 243 -4.65 -24.46 5.44
N ALA A 244 -4.84 -25.26 4.39
CA ALA A 244 -5.91 -25.03 3.45
C ALA A 244 -7.27 -25.14 4.14
N LEU A 245 -8.15 -24.18 3.87
CA LEU A 245 -9.55 -24.22 4.25
C LEU A 245 -10.42 -24.62 3.07
N TRP A 246 -10.12 -24.07 1.88
CA TRP A 246 -10.85 -24.29 0.63
C TRP A 246 -10.04 -23.84 -0.60
N PRO A 247 -10.03 -24.64 -1.70
CA PRO A 247 -10.39 -26.07 -1.71
C PRO A 247 -9.42 -26.89 -0.86
N GLU A 248 -9.63 -28.19 -0.76
CA GLU A 248 -8.76 -29.07 0.06
C GLU A 248 -7.31 -29.09 -0.45
N GLN A 249 -7.12 -29.00 -1.76
CA GLN A 249 -5.81 -28.95 -2.43
C GLN A 249 -5.74 -27.73 -3.37
N PRO A 250 -5.54 -26.53 -2.82
CA PRO A 250 -5.45 -25.34 -3.64
C PRO A 250 -4.13 -25.26 -4.40
N GLU A 251 -4.19 -24.92 -5.67
CA GLU A 251 -3.01 -24.67 -6.49
C GLU A 251 -2.87 -23.19 -6.80
N LEU A 252 -1.70 -22.62 -6.48
CA LEU A 252 -1.32 -21.27 -6.84
C LEU A 252 -0.09 -21.35 -7.75
N GLY A 253 -0.17 -20.71 -8.90
CA GLY A 253 0.92 -20.69 -9.86
C GLY A 253 0.81 -19.55 -10.85
N TYR A 254 1.89 -19.32 -11.57
CA TYR A 254 1.93 -18.41 -12.71
C TYR A 254 2.87 -18.94 -13.79
N ARG A 255 2.66 -18.49 -15.01
CA ARG A 255 3.43 -18.89 -16.18
C ARG A 255 4.30 -17.74 -16.65
N LEU A 256 5.47 -18.09 -17.14
CA LEU A 256 6.38 -17.22 -17.88
C LEU A 256 6.46 -17.75 -19.31
N PRO A 257 5.56 -17.34 -20.22
CA PRO A 257 5.45 -17.93 -21.56
C PRO A 257 6.74 -17.81 -22.38
N ASP A 258 7.45 -16.70 -22.26
CA ASP A 258 8.70 -16.44 -22.98
C ASP A 258 9.83 -17.43 -22.61
N PHE A 259 9.69 -18.11 -21.49
CA PHE A 259 10.67 -19.08 -20.96
C PHE A 259 10.13 -20.50 -20.90
N ASP A 260 8.88 -20.72 -21.32
CA ASP A 260 8.16 -22.00 -21.19
C ASP A 260 8.21 -22.57 -19.76
N LEU A 261 8.02 -21.67 -18.77
CA LEU A 261 8.08 -22.02 -17.36
C LEU A 261 6.72 -21.87 -16.70
N GLU A 262 6.37 -22.89 -15.90
CA GLU A 262 5.27 -22.83 -14.94
C GLU A 262 5.82 -22.92 -13.51
N LEU A 263 5.47 -21.95 -12.67
CA LEU A 263 5.95 -21.84 -11.30
C LEU A 263 4.78 -21.98 -10.34
N LYS A 264 4.86 -22.95 -9.43
CA LYS A 264 3.92 -23.13 -8.33
C LYS A 264 4.49 -22.51 -7.05
N PHE A 265 3.64 -21.89 -6.25
CA PHE A 265 4.04 -21.27 -4.99
C PHE A 265 2.99 -21.45 -3.90
N GLN A 266 3.39 -21.19 -2.68
CA GLN A 266 2.51 -21.21 -1.51
C GLN A 266 2.22 -19.78 -1.05
N PRO A 267 1.04 -19.48 -0.47
CA PRO A 267 0.64 -18.12 -0.11
C PRO A 267 1.54 -17.45 0.95
N TRP A 268 2.37 -18.22 1.64
CA TRP A 268 3.30 -17.75 2.69
C TRP A 268 4.77 -17.67 2.26
N HIS A 269 5.10 -17.93 1.02
CA HIS A 269 6.45 -17.81 0.46
C HIS A 269 6.77 -16.41 -0.07
#